data_ae901f962432ac8e592ff92895fdd443
#
_entry.id   ae901f962432ac8e592ff92895fdd443
#
_cell.length_a   1.000
_cell.length_b   1.000
_cell.length_c   1.000
_cell.angle_alpha   90.00
_cell.angle_beta   90.00
_cell.angle_gamma   90.00
#
_symmetry.space_group_name_H-M   'P 1'
#
loop_
_entity.id
_entity.type
_entity.pdbx_description
1 polymer ?
#
loop_
_entity_poly.entity_id
_entity_poly.type
_entity_poly.pdbx_seq_one_letter_code
_entity_poly.pdbx_strand_id
1 'polypeptide(L)'
;MAQIADIIAFDGESTPVQHTFYADHVEYVNGDLTAYYEEKVANVPAYAQGTALLTRRKVKSGMVRSALRVNIHALEQAAGQNLAGYTAPPKVANTDSYEMVQWWAPRSISQGRQNVRTLAKNIINGQTTTQTPTTSGFFYDAQVRDIWPN
;
A
#
# COMPACT_ATOMS: atom_id res chain seq x y z
N MET A 1 1.75 11.21 17.28
CA MET A 1 1.70 10.04 16.39
C MET A 1 0.39 10.11 15.63
N ALA A 2 0.38 9.72 14.36
CA ALA A 2 -0.86 9.73 13.56
C ALA A 2 -1.64 8.44 13.82
N GLN A 3 -2.94 8.53 13.98
CA GLN A 3 -3.81 7.36 14.07
C GLN A 3 -3.85 6.67 12.70
N ILE A 4 -3.82 5.33 12.68
CA ILE A 4 -4.01 4.56 11.46
C ILE A 4 -5.42 4.83 10.90
N ALA A 5 -5.54 5.10 9.62
CA ALA A 5 -6.79 5.43 8.95
C ALA A 5 -6.90 4.67 7.62
N ASP A 6 -8.12 4.40 7.20
CA ASP A 6 -8.40 3.70 5.95
C ASP A 6 -7.83 4.45 4.73
N ILE A 7 -7.41 3.68 3.73
CA ILE A 7 -6.88 4.20 2.48
C ILE A 7 -7.93 4.00 1.39
N ILE A 8 -8.26 5.09 0.69
CA ILE A 8 -9.13 5.05 -0.48
C ILE A 8 -8.27 5.35 -1.71
N ALA A 9 -8.31 4.47 -2.69
CA ALA A 9 -7.60 4.60 -3.96
C ALA A 9 -8.47 4.13 -5.11
N PHE A 10 -8.18 4.60 -6.31
CA PHE A 10 -8.82 4.15 -7.54
C PHE A 10 -7.83 3.34 -8.37
N ASP A 11 -8.31 2.27 -8.99
CA ASP A 11 -7.52 1.43 -9.90
C ASP A 11 -7.31 2.11 -11.27
N GLY A 12 -6.67 1.38 -12.18
CA GLY A 12 -6.36 1.84 -13.54
C GLY A 12 -7.35 1.37 -14.60
N GLU A 13 -8.54 0.92 -14.22
CA GLU A 13 -9.56 0.49 -15.17
C GLU A 13 -10.08 1.66 -16.01
N SER A 14 -10.63 1.36 -17.19
CA SER A 14 -11.23 2.38 -18.08
C SER A 14 -12.36 3.16 -17.40
N THR A 15 -13.08 2.51 -16.50
CA THR A 15 -13.97 3.13 -15.51
C THR A 15 -13.37 2.85 -14.14
N PRO A 16 -12.65 3.82 -13.54
CA PRO A 16 -11.92 3.59 -12.30
C PRO A 16 -12.83 3.09 -11.18
N VAL A 17 -12.44 1.98 -10.56
CA VAL A 17 -13.12 1.40 -9.40
C VAL A 17 -12.43 1.86 -8.12
N GLN A 18 -13.24 2.23 -7.14
CA GLN A 18 -12.74 2.62 -5.83
C GLN A 18 -12.41 1.38 -5.00
N HIS A 19 -11.17 1.31 -4.54
CA HIS A 19 -10.69 0.34 -3.56
C HIS A 19 -10.59 1.00 -2.19
N THR A 20 -11.05 0.31 -1.16
CA THR A 20 -10.92 0.77 0.22
C THR A 20 -10.13 -0.27 1.02
N PHE A 21 -8.92 0.11 1.41
CA PHE A 21 -8.07 -0.69 2.28
C PHE A 21 -8.32 -0.24 3.73
N TYR A 22 -8.98 -1.08 4.48
CA TYR A 22 -9.30 -0.81 5.88
C TYR A 22 -8.07 -1.01 6.75
N ALA A 23 -7.85 -0.08 7.65
CA ALA A 23 -6.78 -0.17 8.63
C ALA A 23 -7.04 -1.36 9.57
N ASP A 24 -6.08 -2.29 9.63
CA ASP A 24 -6.19 -3.47 10.47
C ASP A 24 -5.40 -3.30 11.76
N HIS A 25 -4.08 -3.36 11.69
CA HIS A 25 -3.22 -3.20 12.86
C HIS A 25 -1.85 -2.64 12.49
N VAL A 26 -1.11 -2.27 13.53
CA VAL A 26 0.30 -1.87 13.41
C VAL A 26 1.14 -2.85 14.23
N GLU A 27 2.18 -3.40 13.60
CA GLU A 27 3.08 -4.34 14.22
C GLU A 27 4.51 -3.78 14.26
N TYR A 28 5.22 -4.07 15.35
CA TYR A 28 6.63 -3.73 15.49
C TYR A 28 7.45 -4.99 15.72
N VAL A 29 8.14 -5.45 14.68
CA VAL A 29 8.94 -6.69 14.71
C VAL A 29 10.35 -6.40 14.24
N ASN A 30 11.33 -6.82 15.02
CA ASN A 30 12.77 -6.76 14.69
C ASN A 30 13.26 -5.35 14.27
N GLY A 31 12.66 -4.29 14.77
CA GLY A 31 13.01 -2.91 14.44
C GLY A 31 12.25 -2.34 13.24
N ASP A 32 11.39 -3.12 12.63
CA ASP A 32 10.50 -2.70 11.55
C ASP A 32 9.11 -2.41 12.11
N LEU A 33 8.59 -1.22 11.80
CA LEU A 33 7.22 -0.85 12.06
C LEU A 33 6.42 -1.06 10.79
N THR A 34 5.39 -1.91 10.83
CA THR A 34 4.54 -2.21 9.69
C THR A 34 3.08 -1.95 10.03
N ALA A 35 2.43 -1.12 9.21
CA ALA A 35 0.99 -0.93 9.25
C ALA A 35 0.34 -1.79 8.16
N TYR A 36 -0.66 -2.55 8.56
CA TYR A 36 -1.39 -3.51 7.73
C TYR A 36 -2.76 -2.97 7.37
N TYR A 37 -3.09 -3.13 6.10
CA TYR A 37 -4.38 -2.75 5.54
C TYR A 37 -4.90 -3.86 4.65
N GLU A 38 -6.20 -4.12 4.72
CA GLU A 38 -6.87 -5.17 3.96
C GLU A 38 -8.17 -4.67 3.35
N GLU A 39 -8.46 -5.08 2.12
CA GLU A 39 -9.79 -4.87 1.53
C GLU A 39 -10.81 -5.82 2.17
N LYS A 40 -12.08 -5.41 2.14
CA LYS A 40 -13.21 -6.24 2.59
C LYS A 40 -14.26 -6.32 1.49
N VAL A 41 -13.85 -6.93 0.37
CA VAL A 41 -14.74 -7.11 -0.79
C VAL A 41 -15.69 -8.25 -0.52
N ALA A 42 -16.99 -8.01 -0.70
CA ALA A 42 -18.01 -9.04 -0.51
C ALA A 42 -17.80 -10.23 -1.48
N ASN A 43 -18.05 -11.44 -1.00
CA ASN A 43 -17.90 -12.68 -1.74
C ASN A 43 -16.47 -13.05 -2.17
N VAL A 44 -15.47 -12.33 -1.70
CA VAL A 44 -14.06 -12.66 -1.87
C VAL A 44 -13.54 -13.29 -0.56
N PRO A 45 -12.93 -14.49 -0.60
CA PRO A 45 -12.36 -15.10 0.60
C PRO A 45 -11.27 -14.24 1.23
N ALA A 46 -11.09 -14.31 2.56
CA ALA A 46 -10.12 -13.52 3.28
C ALA A 46 -8.69 -13.64 2.72
N TYR A 47 -8.28 -14.85 2.31
CA TYR A 47 -6.95 -15.10 1.73
C TYR A 47 -6.73 -14.49 0.34
N ALA A 48 -7.78 -13.97 -0.30
CA ALA A 48 -7.75 -13.37 -1.63
C ALA A 48 -8.12 -11.87 -1.60
N GLN A 49 -8.30 -11.29 -0.42
CA GLN A 49 -8.49 -9.85 -0.27
C GLN A 49 -7.21 -9.08 -0.66
N GLY A 50 -7.38 -7.93 -1.30
CA GLY A 50 -6.26 -7.03 -1.57
C GLY A 50 -5.62 -6.53 -0.27
N THR A 51 -4.31 -6.39 -0.26
CA THR A 51 -3.58 -5.92 0.92
C THR A 51 -2.67 -4.74 0.58
N ALA A 52 -2.53 -3.83 1.53
CA ALA A 52 -1.53 -2.77 1.47
C ALA A 52 -0.71 -2.77 2.77
N LEU A 53 0.61 -2.64 2.64
CA LEU A 53 1.52 -2.62 3.76
C LEU A 53 2.38 -1.36 3.68
N LEU A 54 2.47 -0.65 4.78
CA LEU A 54 3.40 0.47 4.93
C LEU A 54 4.43 0.10 6.00
N THR A 55 5.69 -0.05 5.58
CA THR A 55 6.79 -0.47 6.46
C THR A 55 7.78 0.67 6.65
N ARG A 56 8.24 0.83 7.89
CA ARG A 56 9.35 1.71 8.24
C ARG A 56 10.46 0.91 8.91
N ARG A 57 11.67 1.07 8.40
CA ARG A 57 12.88 0.46 8.95
C ARG A 57 13.96 1.50 9.16
N LYS A 58 14.56 1.52 10.35
CA LYS A 58 15.76 2.29 10.60
C LYS A 58 16.97 1.36 10.62
N VAL A 59 17.89 1.55 9.68
CA VAL A 59 19.10 0.73 9.59
C VAL A 59 20.21 1.26 10.52
N LYS A 60 21.23 0.42 10.77
CA LYS A 60 22.34 0.77 11.70
C LYS A 60 23.07 2.06 11.33
N SER A 61 23.15 2.42 10.06
CA SER A 61 23.72 3.69 9.60
C SER A 61 22.87 4.93 9.94
N GLY A 62 21.69 4.74 10.51
CA GLY A 62 20.72 5.80 10.80
C GLY A 62 19.81 6.15 9.61
N MET A 63 20.05 5.59 8.44
CA MET A 63 19.15 5.74 7.29
C MET A 63 17.77 5.15 7.61
N VAL A 64 16.72 5.81 7.15
CA VAL A 64 15.35 5.31 7.27
C VAL A 64 14.86 4.86 5.89
N ARG A 65 14.31 3.65 5.85
CA ARG A 65 13.58 3.09 4.70
C ARG A 65 12.10 3.15 4.98
N SER A 66 11.32 3.70 4.07
CA SER A 66 9.87 3.58 4.06
C SER A 66 9.45 2.87 2.78
N ALA A 67 8.63 1.85 2.90
CA ALA A 67 8.12 1.09 1.77
C ALA A 67 6.61 0.99 1.84
N LEU A 68 5.95 1.27 0.72
CA LEU A 68 4.56 0.94 0.48
C LEU A 68 4.51 -0.25 -0.47
N ARG A 69 3.83 -1.31 -0.08
CA ARG A 69 3.56 -2.47 -0.93
C ARG A 69 2.07 -2.69 -1.04
N VAL A 70 1.59 -2.84 -2.26
CA VAL A 70 0.19 -3.17 -2.56
C VAL A 70 0.18 -4.51 -3.28
N ASN A 71 -0.69 -5.43 -2.84
CA ASN A 71 -0.89 -6.73 -3.48
C ASN A 71 -2.37 -6.88 -3.82
N ILE A 72 -2.64 -7.26 -5.05
CA ILE A 72 -3.99 -7.59 -5.51
C ILE A 72 -3.98 -9.03 -6.03
N HIS A 73 -4.98 -9.80 -5.64
CA HIS A 73 -5.12 -11.20 -5.98
C HIS A 73 -6.17 -11.39 -7.07
N ALA A 74 -5.83 -12.13 -8.13
CA ALA A 74 -6.79 -12.61 -9.10
C ALA A 74 -7.24 -14.03 -8.71
N LEU A 75 -8.54 -14.25 -8.70
CA LEU A 75 -9.12 -15.56 -8.41
C LEU A 75 -9.30 -16.38 -9.70
N GLU A 76 -9.03 -17.68 -9.63
CA GLU A 76 -9.46 -18.60 -10.66
C GLU A 76 -11.00 -18.68 -10.65
N GLN A 77 -11.58 -18.81 -11.85
CA GLN A 77 -13.00 -19.11 -11.92
C GLN A 77 -13.26 -20.45 -11.25
N ALA A 78 -14.29 -20.50 -10.42
CA ALA A 78 -14.68 -21.74 -9.75
C ALA A 78 -14.95 -22.81 -10.81
N ALA A 79 -14.31 -23.96 -10.67
CA ALA A 79 -14.68 -25.15 -11.43
C ALA A 79 -16.16 -25.51 -11.14
N GLY A 80 -16.87 -26.03 -12.14
CA GLY A 80 -18.27 -26.40 -11.99
C GLY A 80 -18.52 -27.31 -10.78
N GLN A 81 -19.77 -27.42 -10.40
CA GLN A 81 -20.20 -28.30 -9.31
C GLN A 81 -19.92 -29.79 -9.64
N ASN A 82 -19.52 -30.55 -8.63
CA ASN A 82 -19.46 -32.01 -8.75
C ASN A 82 -20.89 -32.62 -8.71
N LEU A 83 -21.00 -33.91 -8.96
CA LEU A 83 -22.30 -34.65 -8.95
C LEU A 83 -23.07 -34.55 -7.60
N ALA A 84 -22.38 -34.20 -6.51
CA ALA A 84 -22.98 -33.99 -5.19
C ALA A 84 -23.35 -32.52 -4.92
N GLY A 85 -23.21 -31.64 -5.91
CA GLY A 85 -23.52 -30.21 -5.78
C GLY A 85 -22.44 -29.38 -5.05
N TYR A 86 -21.28 -29.95 -4.75
CA TYR A 86 -20.18 -29.24 -4.12
C TYR A 86 -19.39 -28.42 -5.14
N THR A 87 -19.23 -27.14 -4.87
CA THR A 87 -18.32 -26.24 -5.61
C THR A 87 -17.08 -25.98 -4.76
N ALA A 88 -15.91 -26.30 -5.29
CA ALA A 88 -14.66 -26.02 -4.57
C ALA A 88 -14.49 -24.51 -4.35
N PRO A 89 -13.93 -24.08 -3.20
CA PRO A 89 -13.65 -22.66 -2.99
C PRO A 89 -12.68 -22.14 -4.07
N PRO A 90 -12.84 -20.88 -4.51
CA PRO A 90 -11.97 -20.30 -5.52
C PRO A 90 -10.52 -20.29 -5.02
N LYS A 91 -9.58 -20.50 -5.93
CA LYS A 91 -8.14 -20.42 -5.64
C LYS A 91 -7.58 -19.09 -6.17
N VAL A 92 -6.49 -18.63 -5.56
CA VAL A 92 -5.72 -17.50 -6.12
C VAL A 92 -4.96 -18.02 -7.34
N ALA A 93 -5.24 -17.44 -8.51
CA ALA A 93 -4.56 -17.74 -9.76
C ALA A 93 -3.19 -17.06 -9.80
N ASN A 94 -3.16 -15.77 -9.50
CA ASN A 94 -1.94 -14.95 -9.43
C ASN A 94 -2.10 -13.81 -8.42
N THR A 95 -0.97 -13.22 -8.07
CA THR A 95 -0.90 -12.02 -7.24
C THR A 95 -0.05 -10.99 -7.95
N ASP A 96 -0.64 -9.84 -8.21
CA ASP A 96 0.09 -8.68 -8.72
C ASP A 96 0.51 -7.79 -7.55
N SER A 97 1.79 -7.42 -7.53
CA SER A 97 2.37 -6.66 -6.44
C SER A 97 3.13 -5.45 -6.97
N TYR A 98 2.94 -4.32 -6.30
CA TYR A 98 3.72 -3.11 -6.55
C TYR A 98 4.35 -2.63 -5.25
N GLU A 99 5.64 -2.32 -5.28
CA GLU A 99 6.37 -1.79 -4.13
C GLU A 99 7.04 -0.47 -4.48
N MET A 100 6.78 0.55 -3.66
CA MET A 100 7.45 1.85 -3.75
C MET A 100 8.28 2.08 -2.49
N VAL A 101 9.58 2.31 -2.66
CA VAL A 101 10.53 2.47 -1.56
C VAL A 101 11.14 3.86 -1.58
N GLN A 102 11.17 4.50 -0.43
CA GLN A 102 11.86 5.77 -0.21
C GLN A 102 12.91 5.62 0.89
N TRP A 103 14.11 6.12 0.62
CA TRP A 103 15.20 6.18 1.59
C TRP A 103 15.54 7.62 1.92
N TRP A 104 15.85 7.89 3.19
CA TRP A 104 16.40 9.17 3.57
C TRP A 104 17.42 9.08 4.69
N ALA A 105 18.38 10.02 4.67
CA ALA A 105 19.41 10.13 5.68
C ALA A 105 18.86 10.80 6.95
N PRO A 106 19.50 10.60 8.13
CA PRO A 106 19.10 11.23 9.38
C PRO A 106 19.02 12.77 9.32
N ARG A 107 19.84 13.38 8.45
CA ARG A 107 19.90 14.83 8.24
C ARG A 107 18.93 15.34 7.18
N SER A 108 18.14 14.46 6.56
CA SER A 108 17.20 14.87 5.52
C SER A 108 16.06 15.69 6.12
N ILE A 109 15.78 16.83 5.48
CA ILE A 109 14.65 17.68 5.82
C ILE A 109 13.38 17.23 5.09
N SER A 110 12.22 17.57 5.63
CA SER A 110 10.92 17.20 5.06
C SER A 110 10.75 17.68 3.61
N GLN A 111 11.22 18.87 3.29
CA GLN A 111 11.15 19.40 1.91
C GLN A 111 11.94 18.54 0.92
N GLY A 112 13.12 18.05 1.30
CA GLY A 112 13.91 17.16 0.45
C GLY A 112 13.19 15.83 0.20
N ARG A 113 12.58 15.24 1.24
CA ARG A 113 11.78 14.01 1.11
C ARG A 113 10.56 14.22 0.23
N GLN A 114 9.88 15.36 0.37
CA GLN A 114 8.74 15.72 -0.48
C GLN A 114 9.14 15.88 -1.94
N ASN A 115 10.26 16.53 -2.23
CA ASN A 115 10.74 16.74 -3.59
C ASN A 115 11.02 15.42 -4.29
N VAL A 116 11.75 14.49 -3.65
CA VAL A 116 12.07 13.17 -4.22
C VAL A 116 10.79 12.36 -4.46
N ARG A 117 9.86 12.36 -3.50
CA ARG A 117 8.57 11.69 -3.63
C ARG A 117 7.74 12.25 -4.79
N THR A 118 7.69 13.56 -4.94
CA THR A 118 6.95 14.22 -6.03
C THR A 118 7.58 13.94 -7.38
N LEU A 119 8.92 13.97 -7.48
CA LEU A 119 9.64 13.62 -8.71
C LEU A 119 9.33 12.17 -9.13
N ALA A 120 9.44 11.21 -8.21
CA ALA A 120 9.16 9.82 -8.50
C ALA A 120 7.70 9.62 -8.99
N LYS A 121 6.74 10.26 -8.32
CA LYS A 121 5.32 10.23 -8.72
C LYS A 121 5.10 10.82 -10.11
N ASN A 122 5.74 11.95 -10.43
CA ASN A 122 5.62 12.58 -11.74
C ASN A 122 6.24 11.71 -12.86
N ILE A 123 7.37 11.08 -12.58
CA ILE A 123 8.00 10.14 -13.54
C ILE A 123 7.07 8.96 -13.82
N ILE A 124 6.51 8.35 -12.77
CA ILE A 124 5.57 7.21 -12.89
C ILE A 124 4.33 7.60 -13.70
N ASN A 125 3.80 8.79 -13.46
CA ASN A 125 2.59 9.27 -14.13
C ASN A 125 2.85 9.91 -15.50
N GLY A 126 4.09 9.96 -15.98
CA GLY A 126 4.46 10.62 -17.24
C GLY A 126 4.19 12.14 -17.24
N GLN A 127 4.16 12.75 -16.07
CA GLN A 127 3.86 14.19 -15.93
C GLN A 127 5.08 15.04 -16.29
N THR A 128 4.94 15.83 -17.35
CA THR A 128 5.98 16.75 -17.84
C THR A 128 5.74 18.21 -17.41
N THR A 129 4.57 18.50 -16.86
CA THR A 129 4.16 19.83 -16.40
C THR A 129 4.16 19.94 -14.89
N THR A 130 4.11 21.14 -14.35
CA THR A 130 4.06 21.39 -12.90
C THR A 130 2.85 20.70 -12.28
N GLN A 131 3.10 19.83 -11.31
CA GLN A 131 2.06 19.21 -10.51
C GLN A 131 2.15 19.73 -9.07
N THR A 132 1.03 20.11 -8.49
CA THR A 132 0.95 20.49 -7.09
C THR A 132 1.17 19.24 -6.22
N PRO A 133 2.19 19.22 -5.34
CA PRO A 133 2.44 18.08 -4.48
C PRO A 133 1.29 17.90 -3.49
N THR A 134 0.94 16.67 -3.20
CA THR A 134 0.02 16.34 -2.11
C THR A 134 0.72 16.62 -0.78
N THR A 135 0.17 17.51 0.03
CA THR A 135 0.76 17.97 1.30
C THR A 135 0.02 17.46 2.53
N SER A 136 -0.89 16.53 2.36
CA SER A 136 -1.69 15.95 3.44
C SER A 136 -1.93 14.46 3.22
N GLY A 137 -2.41 13.80 4.26
CA GLY A 137 -2.75 12.39 4.24
C GLY A 137 -1.68 11.51 4.91
N PHE A 138 -2.11 10.33 5.31
CA PHE A 138 -1.33 9.38 6.08
C PHE A 138 0.05 9.04 5.46
N PHE A 139 0.09 8.78 4.15
CA PHE A 139 1.36 8.48 3.46
C PHE A 139 2.29 9.69 3.37
N TYR A 140 1.75 10.89 3.25
CA TYR A 140 2.54 12.11 3.32
C TYR A 140 3.18 12.28 4.70
N ASP A 141 2.39 12.09 5.75
CA ASP A 141 2.87 12.19 7.12
C ASP A 141 3.96 11.15 7.41
N ALA A 142 3.77 9.90 6.99
CA ALA A 142 4.75 8.83 7.18
C ALA A 142 6.05 9.06 6.38
N GLN A 143 5.96 9.42 5.10
CA GLN A 143 7.12 9.49 4.20
C GLN A 143 7.84 10.84 4.21
N VAL A 144 7.13 11.94 4.46
CA VAL A 144 7.68 13.29 4.40
C VAL A 144 7.95 13.85 5.80
N ARG A 145 7.00 13.72 6.70
CA ARG A 145 7.09 14.24 8.07
C ARG A 145 7.72 13.28 9.07
N ASP A 146 7.86 12.00 8.70
CA ASP A 146 8.31 10.90 9.58
C ASP A 146 7.37 10.72 10.79
N ILE A 147 6.07 10.96 10.60
CA ILE A 147 5.02 10.74 11.60
C ILE A 147 4.35 9.41 11.29
N TRP A 148 4.52 8.44 12.17
CA TRP A 148 4.05 7.07 11.98
C TRP A 148 2.82 6.77 12.84
N PRO A 149 1.96 5.87 12.37
CA PRO A 149 0.82 5.41 13.15
C PRO A 149 1.28 4.60 14.39
N ASN A 150 0.47 4.57 15.36
CA ASN A 150 0.56 3.77 16.58
C ASN A 150 -0.77 3.06 16.83
#